data_47a40cdc05988227697d0f87604ab6fa
#
_entry.id   47a40cdc05988227697d0f87604ab6fa
#
_cell.length_a   1.000
_cell.length_b   1.000
_cell.length_c   1.000
_cell.angle_alpha   90.00
_cell.angle_beta   90.00
_cell.angle_gamma   90.00
#
_symmetry.space_group_name_H-M   'P 1'
#
loop_
_entity.id
_entity.type
_entity.pdbx_description
1 polymer ?
#
loop_
_entity_poly.entity_id
_entity_poly.type
_entity_poly.pdbx_seq_one_letter_code
_entity_poly.pdbx_strand_id
1 'polypeptide(L)'
;MKKPSVSPNTSSFSLRRLSAAALLCCSVAGMPAPVWAAPGDEAALNFVGADIESVIKAVGHYTNINFVIDPRVKGTITLVSEKSISKTQAFGLLASALRLQGYAVVSGDGYAKVVPEADAKLQSVPTQVGNGASQVKGDQIATQVFYLNYESSANLLAVLRPLISPNNTINANPGNNSLVITDYADNLKRLAKIIAALDVPASTDLDVIPVRYAIASDLASMVNKLMEGGGSAAGAAADAGKVSVLADPRTNSLVLRAPSAARANLAKSLISKLDQPTTQLGNVHVVYLKNADATKLAQTLRSVVTSDGTAASAQQ
;
A
#
# COMPACT_ATOMS: atom_id res chain seq x y z
N MET A 1 60.01 -17.11 13.77
CA MET A 1 60.86 -16.80 14.94
C MET A 1 59.96 -16.44 16.12
N LYS A 2 59.94 -17.33 17.08
CA LYS A 2 59.92 -17.21 18.56
C LYS A 2 58.86 -16.29 19.22
N LYS A 3 57.88 -16.94 19.80
CA LYS A 3 57.20 -16.56 21.05
C LYS A 3 58.21 -16.42 22.20
N PRO A 4 57.89 -15.69 23.25
CA PRO A 4 57.71 -16.43 24.49
C PRO A 4 56.42 -16.11 25.28
N SER A 5 55.97 -17.13 25.90
CA SER A 5 55.02 -17.30 26.99
C SER A 5 55.55 -16.79 28.33
N VAL A 6 54.74 -16.18 29.17
CA VAL A 6 54.95 -16.22 30.64
C VAL A 6 53.59 -16.43 31.31
N SER A 7 53.55 -17.43 32.15
CA SER A 7 52.47 -17.93 33.00
C SER A 7 52.49 -17.32 34.41
N PRO A 8 51.56 -17.72 35.27
CA PRO A 8 51.00 -16.89 36.35
C PRO A 8 51.69 -17.03 37.68
N ASN A 9 51.45 -16.12 38.56
CA ASN A 9 51.87 -16.28 39.96
C ASN A 9 50.70 -16.07 40.92
N THR A 10 50.33 -17.16 41.56
CA THR A 10 49.43 -17.29 42.67
C THR A 10 50.16 -16.91 43.97
N SER A 11 49.58 -16.04 44.79
CA SER A 11 49.91 -16.01 46.21
C SER A 11 48.67 -15.73 47.04
N SER A 12 48.22 -16.77 47.64
CA SER A 12 47.28 -16.82 48.76
C SER A 12 47.93 -16.19 50.00
N PHE A 13 47.29 -15.19 50.60
CA PHE A 13 47.55 -14.83 52.00
C PHE A 13 46.24 -14.77 52.76
N SER A 14 46.15 -15.74 53.68
CA SER A 14 45.16 -15.83 54.72
C SER A 14 45.44 -14.83 55.83
N LEU A 15 44.47 -13.97 56.16
CA LEU A 15 44.43 -13.33 57.45
C LEU A 15 43.01 -13.34 58.03
N ARG A 16 42.73 -14.42 58.74
CA ARG A 16 41.72 -14.46 59.78
C ARG A 16 42.20 -13.65 60.98
N ARG A 17 41.24 -12.95 61.63
CA ARG A 17 41.33 -12.27 62.90
C ARG A 17 41.64 -10.76 62.83
N LEU A 18 40.47 -10.02 62.69
CA LEU A 18 40.23 -8.75 63.42
C LEU A 18 38.80 -8.28 63.07
N SER A 19 37.85 -8.94 63.64
CA SER A 19 36.44 -8.61 63.49
C SER A 19 35.76 -8.81 64.82
N ALA A 20 35.53 -7.81 65.56
CA ALA A 20 34.60 -7.83 66.71
C ALA A 20 34.26 -6.45 67.28
N ALA A 21 34.55 -5.34 66.59
CA ALA A 21 34.28 -4.04 67.20
C ALA A 21 33.64 -2.98 66.27
N ALA A 22 33.12 -3.36 65.12
CA ALA A 22 32.51 -2.41 64.16
C ALA A 22 31.03 -2.72 63.80
N LEU A 23 30.34 -3.50 64.61
CA LEU A 23 28.98 -4.00 64.31
C LEU A 23 27.86 -3.36 65.12
N LEU A 24 28.09 -2.17 65.72
CA LEU A 24 27.06 -1.51 66.53
C LEU A 24 26.77 -0.04 66.15
N CYS A 25 27.25 0.48 65.05
CA CYS A 25 26.98 1.86 64.63
C CYS A 25 26.32 2.05 63.26
N CYS A 26 25.88 1.00 62.54
CA CYS A 26 25.25 1.12 61.22
C CYS A 26 23.78 0.76 61.16
N SER A 27 23.03 0.76 62.25
CA SER A 27 21.61 0.36 62.29
C SER A 27 20.61 1.53 62.27
N VAL A 28 21.01 2.77 61.96
CA VAL A 28 20.08 3.94 61.93
C VAL A 28 19.99 4.62 60.55
N ALA A 29 20.63 4.10 59.50
CA ALA A 29 20.60 4.74 58.14
C ALA A 29 19.71 4.01 57.11
N GLY A 30 18.66 3.30 57.56
CA GLY A 30 17.76 2.56 56.69
C GLY A 30 16.29 3.02 56.72
N MET A 31 16.01 4.32 56.94
CA MET A 31 14.69 4.81 56.62
C MET A 31 14.60 5.06 55.13
N PRO A 32 13.68 4.39 54.37
CA PRO A 32 13.39 4.79 53.00
C PRO A 32 12.88 6.23 53.06
N ALA A 33 13.60 7.15 52.45
CA ALA A 33 13.09 8.49 52.23
C ALA A 33 11.75 8.33 51.49
N PRO A 34 10.66 9.00 51.93
CA PRO A 34 9.44 9.01 51.17
C PRO A 34 9.77 9.58 49.80
N VAL A 35 9.72 8.75 48.78
CA VAL A 35 9.70 9.21 47.38
C VAL A 35 8.41 10.02 47.27
N TRP A 36 8.53 11.32 47.45
CA TRP A 36 7.46 12.21 47.04
C TRP A 36 7.41 12.02 45.50
N ALA A 37 6.49 11.19 45.05
CA ALA A 37 6.06 11.21 43.65
C ALA A 37 5.72 12.69 43.39
N ALA A 38 6.46 13.30 42.49
CA ALA A 38 6.08 14.61 41.97
C ALA A 38 4.62 14.53 41.56
N PRO A 39 3.75 15.50 41.88
CA PRO A 39 2.38 15.49 41.48
C PRO A 39 2.41 15.30 39.96
N GLY A 40 1.90 14.16 39.50
CA GLY A 40 1.90 13.83 38.09
C GLY A 40 1.22 14.98 37.35
N ASP A 41 1.79 15.39 36.24
CA ASP A 41 1.25 16.38 35.30
C ASP A 41 -0.10 15.91 34.72
N GLU A 42 -1.03 15.50 35.59
CA GLU A 42 -2.32 14.94 35.23
C GLU A 42 -3.44 15.83 35.81
N ALA A 43 -4.32 16.29 34.94
CA ALA A 43 -5.50 17.07 35.33
C ALA A 43 -6.78 16.47 34.70
N ALA A 44 -7.87 16.54 35.43
CA ALA A 44 -9.18 16.24 34.87
C ALA A 44 -9.72 17.51 34.19
N LEU A 45 -10.08 17.39 32.92
CA LEU A 45 -10.66 18.47 32.13
C LEU A 45 -12.17 18.26 32.01
N ASN A 46 -12.96 19.19 32.55
CA ASN A 46 -14.42 19.12 32.46
C ASN A 46 -14.96 20.47 32.01
N PHE A 47 -15.31 20.57 30.73
CA PHE A 47 -15.92 21.73 30.12
C PHE A 47 -17.25 21.29 29.46
N VAL A 48 -18.38 21.83 29.92
CA VAL A 48 -19.68 21.53 29.37
C VAL A 48 -20.27 22.79 28.77
N GLY A 49 -20.47 22.78 27.43
CA GLY A 49 -21.02 23.93 26.70
C GLY A 49 -20.16 25.20 26.84
N ALA A 50 -18.86 25.05 27.07
CA ALA A 50 -17.96 26.19 27.25
C ALA A 50 -17.57 26.80 25.88
N ASP A 51 -17.31 28.10 25.87
CA ASP A 51 -16.82 28.80 24.68
C ASP A 51 -15.47 28.24 24.24
N ILE A 52 -15.33 27.99 22.94
CA ILE A 52 -14.15 27.36 22.31
C ILE A 52 -12.87 28.11 22.68
N GLU A 53 -12.89 29.45 22.64
CA GLU A 53 -11.72 30.28 22.93
C GLU A 53 -11.26 30.11 24.38
N SER A 54 -12.22 30.03 25.32
CA SER A 54 -11.96 29.83 26.75
C SER A 54 -11.34 28.43 27.00
N VAL A 55 -11.85 27.40 26.32
CA VAL A 55 -11.32 26.02 26.43
C VAL A 55 -9.91 25.93 25.86
N ILE A 56 -9.64 26.56 24.69
CA ILE A 56 -8.30 26.58 24.10
C ILE A 56 -7.31 27.29 25.03
N LYS A 57 -7.69 28.42 25.65
CA LYS A 57 -6.83 29.13 26.61
C LYS A 57 -6.52 28.26 27.84
N ALA A 58 -7.52 27.56 28.38
CA ALA A 58 -7.33 26.71 29.55
C ALA A 58 -6.42 25.51 29.24
N VAL A 59 -6.63 24.83 28.10
CA VAL A 59 -5.79 23.73 27.67
C VAL A 59 -4.39 24.21 27.29
N GLY A 60 -4.24 25.39 26.69
CA GLY A 60 -2.97 26.02 26.39
C GLY A 60 -2.14 26.24 27.64
N HIS A 61 -2.76 26.79 28.70
CA HIS A 61 -2.10 26.95 30.00
C HIS A 61 -1.66 25.61 30.61
N TYR A 62 -2.54 24.59 30.53
CA TYR A 62 -2.23 23.27 31.06
C TYR A 62 -1.12 22.56 30.28
N THR A 63 -1.14 22.60 28.94
CA THR A 63 -0.15 21.96 28.08
C THR A 63 1.15 22.75 27.90
N ASN A 64 1.15 24.01 28.31
CA ASN A 64 2.22 24.99 28.10
C ASN A 64 2.50 25.24 26.60
N ILE A 65 1.44 25.25 25.78
CA ILE A 65 1.49 25.52 24.34
C ILE A 65 0.81 26.84 24.05
N ASN A 66 1.45 27.71 23.28
CA ASN A 66 0.84 28.97 22.84
C ASN A 66 -0.11 28.68 21.65
N PHE A 67 -1.34 29.15 21.76
CA PHE A 67 -2.33 29.02 20.68
C PHE A 67 -2.55 30.35 19.96
N VAL A 68 -2.61 30.29 18.64
CA VAL A 68 -3.07 31.35 17.76
C VAL A 68 -4.43 30.95 17.20
N ILE A 69 -5.46 31.72 17.53
CA ILE A 69 -6.84 31.38 17.18
C ILE A 69 -7.28 32.28 16.03
N ASP A 70 -7.80 31.68 14.94
CA ASP A 70 -8.39 32.45 13.83
C ASP A 70 -9.68 33.12 14.31
N PRO A 71 -9.96 34.38 13.95
CA PRO A 71 -11.18 35.11 14.38
C PRO A 71 -12.49 34.46 13.95
N ARG A 72 -12.45 33.55 13.00
CA ARG A 72 -13.62 32.77 12.53
C ARG A 72 -13.94 31.59 13.43
N VAL A 73 -13.09 31.22 14.37
CA VAL A 73 -13.30 30.15 15.33
C VAL A 73 -14.26 30.62 16.40
N LYS A 74 -15.50 30.13 16.33
CA LYS A 74 -16.58 30.48 17.27
C LYS A 74 -17.44 29.26 17.55
N GLY A 75 -18.10 29.22 18.72
CA GLY A 75 -19.00 28.16 19.10
C GLY A 75 -18.77 27.67 20.52
N THR A 76 -19.49 26.62 20.89
CA THR A 76 -19.36 25.99 22.19
C THR A 76 -18.91 24.55 22.05
N ILE A 77 -18.09 24.08 22.99
CA ILE A 77 -17.55 22.75 23.01
C ILE A 77 -17.81 22.10 24.36
N THR A 78 -18.09 20.81 24.32
CA THR A 78 -18.18 19.98 25.53
C THR A 78 -17.03 19.00 25.51
N LEU A 79 -16.20 19.05 26.54
CA LEU A 79 -15.02 18.23 26.71
C LEU A 79 -15.00 17.72 28.14
N VAL A 80 -15.26 16.44 28.33
CA VAL A 80 -15.38 15.80 29.64
C VAL A 80 -14.34 14.68 29.75
N SER A 81 -13.49 14.75 30.75
CA SER A 81 -12.56 13.68 31.11
C SER A 81 -12.81 13.28 32.56
N GLU A 82 -13.32 12.06 32.76
CA GLU A 82 -13.56 11.51 34.10
C GLU A 82 -12.26 11.12 34.81
N LYS A 83 -11.20 10.87 34.03
CA LYS A 83 -9.88 10.49 34.53
C LYS A 83 -8.90 11.65 34.31
N SER A 84 -7.92 11.74 35.18
CA SER A 84 -6.78 12.62 34.95
C SER A 84 -6.04 12.20 33.68
N ILE A 85 -5.74 13.19 32.86
CA ILE A 85 -5.09 13.00 31.53
C ILE A 85 -3.77 13.75 31.49
N SER A 86 -2.83 13.20 30.75
CA SER A 86 -1.53 13.83 30.50
C SER A 86 -1.64 15.02 29.54
N LYS A 87 -0.64 15.90 29.51
CA LYS A 87 -0.59 17.07 28.60
C LYS A 87 -0.79 16.69 27.13
N THR A 88 -0.16 15.60 26.68
CA THR A 88 -0.32 15.10 25.29
C THR A 88 -1.72 14.56 25.01
N GLN A 89 -2.35 13.91 25.97
CA GLN A 89 -3.74 13.45 25.85
C GLN A 89 -4.73 14.62 25.83
N ALA A 90 -4.49 15.63 26.68
CA ALA A 90 -5.31 16.84 26.72
C ALA A 90 -5.28 17.59 25.38
N PHE A 91 -4.08 17.73 24.79
CA PHE A 91 -3.93 18.32 23.46
C PHE A 91 -4.66 17.50 22.38
N GLY A 92 -4.51 16.16 22.38
CA GLY A 92 -5.19 15.28 21.46
C GLY A 92 -6.72 15.34 21.60
N LEU A 93 -7.23 15.40 22.84
CA LEU A 93 -8.65 15.51 23.11
C LEU A 93 -9.22 16.86 22.63
N LEU A 94 -8.47 17.96 22.85
CA LEU A 94 -8.82 19.28 22.31
C LEU A 94 -8.86 19.26 20.79
N ALA A 95 -7.84 18.69 20.13
CA ALA A 95 -7.78 18.60 18.66
C ALA A 95 -8.97 17.80 18.10
N SER A 96 -9.30 16.66 18.72
CA SER A 96 -10.46 15.85 18.31
C SER A 96 -11.78 16.58 18.50
N ALA A 97 -11.94 17.30 19.60
CA ALA A 97 -13.15 18.07 19.88
C ALA A 97 -13.30 19.26 18.91
N LEU A 98 -12.21 19.96 18.58
CA LEU A 98 -12.21 21.03 17.58
C LEU A 98 -12.54 20.51 16.18
N ARG A 99 -12.05 19.31 15.82
CA ARG A 99 -12.37 18.67 14.55
C ARG A 99 -13.87 18.41 14.38
N LEU A 100 -14.57 18.01 15.45
CA LEU A 100 -16.02 17.81 15.41
C LEU A 100 -16.77 19.10 15.10
N GLN A 101 -16.19 20.26 15.41
CA GLN A 101 -16.74 21.59 15.12
C GLN A 101 -16.27 22.14 13.76
N GLY A 102 -15.50 21.37 12.98
CA GLY A 102 -14.97 21.80 11.69
C GLY A 102 -13.71 22.67 11.77
N TYR A 103 -13.00 22.63 12.88
CA TYR A 103 -11.72 23.32 13.08
C TYR A 103 -10.57 22.34 13.16
N ALA A 104 -9.40 22.76 12.70
CA ALA A 104 -8.19 21.96 12.74
C ALA A 104 -7.08 22.67 13.53
N VAL A 105 -6.26 21.86 14.20
CA VAL A 105 -5.07 22.34 14.90
C VAL A 105 -3.84 22.07 14.04
N VAL A 106 -3.12 23.13 13.70
CA VAL A 106 -1.86 23.04 12.95
C VAL A 106 -0.73 23.40 13.91
N SER A 107 0.17 22.44 14.18
CA SER A 107 1.34 22.66 15.02
C SER A 107 2.45 23.32 14.24
N GLY A 108 2.99 24.41 14.77
CA GLY A 108 4.20 25.08 14.30
C GLY A 108 5.33 24.99 15.35
N ASP A 109 6.43 25.65 15.07
CA ASP A 109 7.58 25.72 15.99
C ASP A 109 7.23 26.57 17.22
N GLY A 110 6.93 25.91 18.35
CA GLY A 110 6.63 26.54 19.62
C GLY A 110 5.22 27.12 19.80
N TYR A 111 4.33 26.96 18.83
CA TYR A 111 2.92 27.37 18.92
C TYR A 111 2.01 26.45 18.12
N ALA A 112 0.71 26.50 18.39
CA ALA A 112 -0.30 25.82 17.62
C ALA A 112 -1.33 26.83 17.09
N LYS A 113 -1.73 26.69 15.83
CA LYS A 113 -2.79 27.50 15.21
C LYS A 113 -4.10 26.72 15.18
N VAL A 114 -5.18 27.36 15.54
CA VAL A 114 -6.53 26.84 15.38
C VAL A 114 -7.18 27.59 14.21
N VAL A 115 -7.50 26.89 13.15
CA VAL A 115 -8.04 27.44 11.89
C VAL A 115 -9.22 26.60 11.41
N PRO A 116 -10.09 27.13 10.54
CA PRO A 116 -11.08 26.31 9.84
C PRO A 116 -10.40 25.16 9.06
N GLU A 117 -11.00 23.98 9.08
CA GLU A 117 -10.43 22.77 8.47
C GLU A 117 -10.07 22.97 6.98
N ALA A 118 -10.89 23.73 6.25
CA ALA A 118 -10.65 24.01 4.81
C ALA A 118 -9.34 24.77 4.56
N ASP A 119 -8.93 25.63 5.50
CA ASP A 119 -7.73 26.46 5.38
C ASP A 119 -6.48 25.80 5.99
N ALA A 120 -6.65 24.77 6.77
CA ALA A 120 -5.56 24.12 7.51
C ALA A 120 -4.47 23.55 6.58
N LYS A 121 -4.87 23.02 5.41
CA LYS A 121 -3.95 22.50 4.37
C LYS A 121 -3.06 23.57 3.73
N LEU A 122 -3.46 24.84 3.83
CA LEU A 122 -2.71 26.00 3.29
C LEU A 122 -1.68 26.54 4.28
N GLN A 123 -1.72 26.09 5.53
CA GLN A 123 -0.76 26.45 6.53
C GLN A 123 0.54 25.66 6.40
N SER A 124 1.59 26.07 7.13
CA SER A 124 2.84 25.31 7.24
C SER A 124 2.60 24.04 8.04
N VAL A 125 2.07 23.00 7.39
CA VAL A 125 1.85 21.70 8.01
C VAL A 125 3.13 20.87 8.00
N PRO A 126 3.40 20.06 9.04
CA PRO A 126 4.53 19.15 9.06
C PRO A 126 4.50 18.23 7.83
N THR A 127 5.59 18.21 7.07
CA THR A 127 5.71 17.38 5.87
C THR A 127 6.70 16.26 6.12
N GLN A 128 6.28 15.04 5.83
CA GLN A 128 7.10 13.85 5.93
C GLN A 128 7.25 13.18 4.56
N VAL A 129 8.46 12.75 4.25
CA VAL A 129 8.78 12.04 3.01
C VAL A 129 9.08 10.59 3.32
N GLY A 130 8.46 9.69 2.56
CA GLY A 130 8.65 8.25 2.68
C GLY A 130 7.52 7.53 3.41
N ASN A 131 7.58 6.19 3.34
CA ASN A 131 6.54 5.29 3.88
C ASN A 131 6.68 5.04 5.39
N GLY A 132 7.56 5.77 6.08
CA GLY A 132 7.78 5.67 7.52
C GLY A 132 6.58 6.16 8.35
N ALA A 133 6.54 5.77 9.63
CA ALA A 133 5.50 6.22 10.54
C ALA A 133 5.59 7.74 10.74
N SER A 134 4.45 8.43 10.60
CA SER A 134 4.36 9.86 10.86
C SER A 134 4.79 10.19 12.30
N GLN A 135 5.66 11.17 12.45
CA GLN A 135 6.06 11.70 13.77
C GLN A 135 4.89 12.45 14.44
N VAL A 136 3.98 12.98 13.64
CA VAL A 136 2.77 13.64 14.10
C VAL A 136 1.75 12.60 14.55
N LYS A 137 1.08 12.85 15.66
CA LYS A 137 0.11 11.93 16.27
C LYS A 137 -1.26 12.61 16.41
N GLY A 138 -2.31 11.80 16.38
CA GLY A 138 -3.68 12.25 16.64
C GLY A 138 -4.32 13.01 15.48
N ASP A 139 -5.24 13.92 15.81
CA ASP A 139 -6.03 14.70 14.86
C ASP A 139 -5.34 15.99 14.40
N GLN A 140 -4.02 15.96 14.25
CA GLN A 140 -3.26 17.05 13.62
C GLN A 140 -3.14 16.80 12.12
N ILE A 141 -3.24 17.88 11.33
CA ILE A 141 -3.04 17.80 9.89
C ILE A 141 -1.53 17.72 9.58
N ALA A 142 -1.17 16.81 8.69
CA ALA A 142 0.17 16.63 8.17
C ALA A 142 0.14 16.28 6.69
N THR A 143 1.24 16.53 6.00
CA THR A 143 1.44 16.09 4.62
C THR A 143 2.42 14.93 4.61
N GLN A 144 2.11 13.88 3.87
CA GLN A 144 3.02 12.76 3.67
C GLN A 144 3.14 12.41 2.20
N VAL A 145 4.38 12.16 1.77
CA VAL A 145 4.71 11.72 0.42
C VAL A 145 5.00 10.22 0.47
N PHE A 146 4.19 9.43 -0.23
CA PHE A 146 4.33 7.99 -0.37
C PHE A 146 4.94 7.65 -1.72
N TYR A 147 6.02 6.87 -1.74
CA TYR A 147 6.59 6.32 -2.96
C TYR A 147 6.04 4.91 -3.19
N LEU A 148 5.64 4.63 -4.41
CA LEU A 148 5.09 3.36 -4.83
C LEU A 148 6.10 2.62 -5.69
N ASN A 149 6.27 1.32 -5.41
CA ASN A 149 7.25 0.48 -6.10
C ASN A 149 6.62 -0.37 -7.21
N TYR A 150 5.39 -0.83 -7.01
CA TYR A 150 4.74 -1.83 -7.87
C TYR A 150 3.46 -1.31 -8.51
N GLU A 151 2.62 -0.62 -7.74
CA GLU A 151 1.34 -0.13 -8.21
C GLU A 151 1.45 1.30 -8.79
N SER A 152 0.57 1.66 -9.71
CA SER A 152 0.52 3.01 -10.28
C SER A 152 -0.12 4.01 -9.31
N SER A 153 0.49 5.18 -9.15
CA SER A 153 -0.06 6.26 -8.33
C SER A 153 -1.43 6.75 -8.82
N ALA A 154 -1.70 6.68 -10.13
CA ALA A 154 -2.99 7.04 -10.70
C ALA A 154 -4.11 6.06 -10.30
N ASN A 155 -3.81 4.76 -10.27
CA ASN A 155 -4.77 3.73 -9.86
C ASN A 155 -5.07 3.84 -8.36
N LEU A 156 -4.04 3.98 -7.54
CA LEU A 156 -4.21 4.11 -6.09
C LEU A 156 -4.93 5.40 -5.71
N LEU A 157 -4.72 6.50 -6.45
CA LEU A 157 -5.45 7.75 -6.22
C LEU A 157 -6.95 7.54 -6.28
N ALA A 158 -7.46 6.80 -7.27
CA ALA A 158 -8.88 6.52 -7.41
C ALA A 158 -9.47 5.71 -6.23
N VAL A 159 -8.69 4.78 -5.70
CA VAL A 159 -9.07 3.92 -4.57
C VAL A 159 -9.00 4.68 -3.23
N LEU A 160 -7.99 5.54 -3.05
CA LEU A 160 -7.75 6.23 -1.78
C LEU A 160 -8.56 7.52 -1.63
N ARG A 161 -8.96 8.18 -2.73
CA ARG A 161 -9.71 9.44 -2.70
C ARG A 161 -10.96 9.42 -1.80
N PRO A 162 -11.83 8.39 -1.83
CA PRO A 162 -13.00 8.33 -0.95
C PRO A 162 -12.66 8.09 0.53
N LEU A 163 -11.41 7.74 0.86
CA LEU A 163 -10.96 7.50 2.24
C LEU A 163 -10.35 8.73 2.91
N ILE A 164 -10.22 9.82 2.17
CA ILE A 164 -9.63 11.08 2.63
C ILE A 164 -10.74 12.03 3.05
N SER A 165 -10.48 12.82 4.09
CA SER A 165 -11.42 13.82 4.57
C SER A 165 -11.78 14.83 3.46
N PRO A 166 -13.04 15.28 3.37
CA PRO A 166 -13.53 16.12 2.26
C PRO A 166 -12.72 17.41 2.04
N ASN A 167 -12.22 17.99 3.11
CA ASN A 167 -11.45 19.24 3.09
C ASN A 167 -9.95 19.01 2.80
N ASN A 168 -9.49 17.78 2.80
CA ASN A 168 -8.10 17.39 2.61
C ASN A 168 -7.82 16.96 1.17
N THR A 169 -6.54 16.76 0.83
CA THR A 169 -6.13 16.57 -0.57
C THR A 169 -5.24 15.35 -0.75
N ILE A 170 -5.43 14.70 -1.89
CA ILE A 170 -4.53 13.69 -2.43
C ILE A 170 -4.18 14.04 -3.86
N ASN A 171 -2.90 14.00 -4.20
CA ASN A 171 -2.38 14.22 -5.53
C ASN A 171 -1.44 13.09 -5.92
N ALA A 172 -1.59 12.59 -7.15
CA ALA A 172 -0.67 11.63 -7.74
C ALA A 172 0.38 12.38 -8.59
N ASN A 173 1.63 11.99 -8.44
CA ASN A 173 2.71 12.40 -9.31
C ASN A 173 3.17 11.18 -10.12
N PRO A 174 2.72 11.04 -11.37
CA PRO A 174 3.09 9.90 -12.20
C PRO A 174 4.57 9.89 -12.61
N GLY A 175 5.25 11.05 -12.60
CA GLY A 175 6.66 11.15 -13.02
C GLY A 175 7.62 10.37 -12.12
N ASN A 176 7.38 10.33 -10.83
CA ASN A 176 8.17 9.55 -9.86
C ASN A 176 7.32 8.51 -9.10
N ASN A 177 6.15 8.19 -9.61
CA ASN A 177 5.20 7.23 -9.05
C ASN A 177 4.95 7.44 -7.55
N SER A 178 4.65 8.67 -7.15
CA SER A 178 4.40 9.02 -5.75
C SER A 178 3.01 9.62 -5.55
N LEU A 179 2.52 9.48 -4.31
CA LEU A 179 1.29 10.09 -3.82
C LEU A 179 1.63 11.13 -2.76
N VAL A 180 1.12 12.33 -2.92
CA VAL A 180 1.19 13.40 -1.91
C VAL A 180 -0.16 13.50 -1.25
N ILE A 181 -0.24 13.17 0.03
CA ILE A 181 -1.48 13.16 0.80
C ILE A 181 -1.36 14.14 1.96
N THR A 182 -2.30 15.06 2.04
CA THR A 182 -2.47 15.96 3.19
C THR A 182 -3.74 15.57 3.90
N ASP A 183 -3.63 15.07 5.12
CA ASP A 183 -4.77 14.62 5.93
C ASP A 183 -4.36 14.55 7.41
N TYR A 184 -5.30 14.16 8.27
CA TYR A 184 -5.04 13.92 9.68
C TYR A 184 -4.02 12.80 9.87
N ALA A 185 -3.12 12.95 10.84
CA ALA A 185 -2.01 12.03 11.06
C ALA A 185 -2.47 10.58 11.32
N ASP A 186 -3.58 10.38 12.03
CA ASP A 186 -4.10 9.03 12.27
C ASP A 186 -4.74 8.43 11.00
N ASN A 187 -5.35 9.25 10.14
CA ASN A 187 -5.81 8.79 8.83
C ASN A 187 -4.63 8.46 7.91
N LEU A 188 -3.57 9.28 7.91
CA LEU A 188 -2.34 8.99 7.16
C LEU A 188 -1.73 7.64 7.56
N LYS A 189 -1.71 7.29 8.86
CA LYS A 189 -1.27 5.97 9.33
C LYS A 189 -2.14 4.83 8.80
N ARG A 190 -3.47 5.04 8.75
CA ARG A 190 -4.40 4.08 8.16
C ARG A 190 -4.15 3.92 6.67
N LEU A 191 -4.01 5.03 5.94
CA LEU A 191 -3.72 5.04 4.52
C LEU A 191 -2.36 4.39 4.21
N ALA A 192 -1.33 4.64 5.03
CA ALA A 192 -0.02 3.99 4.89
C ALA A 192 -0.12 2.46 4.94
N LYS A 193 -0.94 1.90 5.85
CA LYS A 193 -1.18 0.45 5.93
C LYS A 193 -1.91 -0.08 4.69
N ILE A 194 -2.89 0.68 4.17
CA ILE A 194 -3.64 0.31 2.96
C ILE A 194 -2.71 0.36 1.75
N ILE A 195 -1.90 1.42 1.61
CA ILE A 195 -0.91 1.55 0.53
C ILE A 195 0.07 0.39 0.57
N ALA A 196 0.63 0.06 1.74
CA ALA A 196 1.56 -1.06 1.89
C ALA A 196 0.93 -2.42 1.56
N ALA A 197 -0.38 -2.58 1.75
CA ALA A 197 -1.10 -3.80 1.39
C ALA A 197 -1.43 -3.87 -0.11
N LEU A 198 -1.54 -2.73 -0.80
CA LEU A 198 -1.86 -2.66 -2.22
C LEU A 198 -0.59 -2.57 -3.10
N ASP A 199 0.47 -1.93 -2.60
CA ASP A 199 1.77 -1.80 -3.28
C ASP A 199 2.61 -3.07 -3.09
N VAL A 200 2.05 -4.20 -3.49
CA VAL A 200 2.74 -5.49 -3.49
C VAL A 200 3.14 -5.83 -4.93
N PRO A 201 4.28 -6.52 -5.12
CA PRO A 201 4.62 -6.99 -6.45
C PRO A 201 3.44 -7.81 -6.98
N ALA A 202 2.84 -7.35 -8.08
CA ALA A 202 1.92 -8.21 -8.80
C ALA A 202 2.70 -9.50 -9.07
N SER A 203 2.23 -10.62 -8.56
CA SER A 203 2.74 -11.93 -8.94
C SER A 203 2.42 -12.14 -10.43
N THR A 204 3.16 -11.43 -11.29
CA THR A 204 3.24 -11.71 -12.71
C THR A 204 4.09 -12.96 -12.82
N ASP A 205 3.56 -14.08 -12.34
CA ASP A 205 4.13 -15.36 -12.68
C ASP A 205 4.01 -15.48 -14.20
N LEU A 206 5.16 -15.33 -14.84
CA LEU A 206 5.30 -15.67 -16.25
C LEU A 206 5.27 -17.18 -16.34
N ASP A 207 4.09 -17.72 -16.62
CA ASP A 207 3.93 -19.14 -16.85
C ASP A 207 4.25 -19.49 -18.28
N VAL A 208 5.17 -20.43 -18.48
CA VAL A 208 5.49 -20.98 -19.78
C VAL A 208 4.75 -22.31 -19.93
N ILE A 209 3.80 -22.35 -20.85
CA ILE A 209 2.94 -23.50 -21.09
C ILE A 209 3.32 -24.13 -22.43
N PRO A 210 3.87 -25.35 -22.46
CA PRO A 210 4.16 -26.04 -23.72
C PRO A 210 2.86 -26.49 -24.39
N VAL A 211 2.70 -26.18 -25.66
CA VAL A 211 1.57 -26.59 -26.50
C VAL A 211 1.94 -27.88 -27.23
N ARG A 212 1.05 -28.87 -27.19
CA ARG A 212 1.32 -30.24 -27.72
C ARG A 212 0.66 -30.52 -29.04
N TYR A 213 -0.57 -30.07 -29.24
CA TYR A 213 -1.40 -30.45 -30.38
C TYR A 213 -1.69 -29.29 -31.33
N ALA A 214 -1.74 -28.07 -30.81
CA ALA A 214 -1.98 -26.86 -31.57
C ALA A 214 -0.68 -26.10 -31.91
N ILE A 215 -0.76 -25.12 -32.79
CA ILE A 215 0.31 -24.18 -33.08
C ILE A 215 0.17 -23.04 -32.06
N ALA A 216 1.26 -22.73 -31.35
CA ALA A 216 1.26 -21.73 -30.28
C ALA A 216 0.82 -20.33 -30.76
N SER A 217 1.17 -19.90 -31.98
CA SER A 217 0.75 -18.60 -32.55
C SER A 217 -0.75 -18.48 -32.71
N ASP A 218 -1.39 -19.54 -33.21
CA ASP A 218 -2.84 -19.51 -33.48
C ASP A 218 -3.61 -19.57 -32.18
N LEU A 219 -3.13 -20.40 -31.25
CA LEU A 219 -3.72 -20.54 -29.92
C LEU A 219 -3.59 -19.26 -29.10
N ALA A 220 -2.44 -18.56 -29.18
CA ALA A 220 -2.24 -17.25 -28.54
C ALA A 220 -3.23 -16.21 -29.07
N SER A 221 -3.39 -16.12 -30.40
CA SER A 221 -4.31 -15.16 -31.02
C SER A 221 -5.77 -15.42 -30.63
N MET A 222 -6.17 -16.68 -30.53
CA MET A 222 -7.51 -17.09 -30.13
C MET A 222 -7.77 -16.79 -28.66
N VAL A 223 -6.84 -17.13 -27.76
CA VAL A 223 -6.96 -16.87 -26.32
C VAL A 223 -7.02 -15.37 -26.05
N ASN A 224 -6.15 -14.58 -26.69
CA ASN A 224 -6.19 -13.12 -26.54
C ASN A 224 -7.56 -12.54 -26.98
N LYS A 225 -8.09 -12.93 -28.12
CA LYS A 225 -9.43 -12.51 -28.58
C LYS A 225 -10.54 -12.89 -27.61
N LEU A 226 -10.51 -14.10 -27.06
CA LEU A 226 -11.51 -14.57 -26.10
C LEU A 226 -11.41 -13.83 -24.77
N MET A 227 -10.20 -13.47 -24.35
CA MET A 227 -9.98 -12.72 -23.11
C MET A 227 -10.25 -11.22 -23.26
N GLU A 228 -10.11 -10.67 -24.47
CA GLU A 228 -10.44 -9.27 -24.79
C GLU A 228 -11.94 -9.03 -24.99
N GLY A 229 -12.68 -10.02 -25.48
CA GLY A 229 -14.12 -9.94 -25.79
C GLY A 229 -15.04 -9.81 -24.57
N GLY A 230 -14.53 -9.89 -23.36
CA GLY A 230 -15.30 -9.89 -22.10
C GLY A 230 -15.47 -8.52 -21.42
N GLY A 231 -15.06 -7.39 -22.01
CA GLY A 231 -15.15 -6.12 -21.29
C GLY A 231 -14.66 -4.91 -22.09
N SER A 232 -15.42 -4.52 -23.09
CA SER A 232 -15.22 -3.22 -23.77
C SER A 232 -15.83 -2.10 -22.93
N ALA A 233 -15.07 -1.59 -21.95
CA ALA A 233 -15.30 -0.26 -21.38
C ALA A 233 -14.07 0.58 -21.71
N ALA A 234 -14.26 1.52 -22.64
CA ALA A 234 -13.27 2.47 -23.09
C ALA A 234 -12.79 3.35 -21.90
N GLY A 235 -11.54 3.23 -21.53
CA GLY A 235 -10.88 4.11 -20.58
C GLY A 235 -9.40 3.76 -20.48
N ALA A 236 -8.54 4.75 -20.54
CA ALA A 236 -7.08 4.66 -20.57
C ALA A 236 -6.40 3.96 -19.37
N ALA A 237 -7.17 3.34 -18.45
CA ALA A 237 -6.69 2.52 -17.33
C ALA A 237 -6.72 1.01 -17.63
N ALA A 238 -6.98 0.61 -18.87
CA ALA A 238 -7.34 -0.76 -19.23
C ALA A 238 -6.16 -1.74 -19.36
N ASP A 239 -4.91 -1.28 -19.26
CA ASP A 239 -3.75 -2.14 -19.57
C ASP A 239 -3.23 -2.92 -18.35
N ALA A 240 -3.44 -2.42 -17.15
CA ALA A 240 -2.97 -3.07 -15.91
C ALA A 240 -3.74 -4.35 -15.51
N GLY A 241 -4.89 -4.60 -16.15
CA GLY A 241 -5.77 -5.73 -15.84
C GLY A 241 -5.89 -6.79 -16.92
N LYS A 242 -5.19 -6.67 -18.04
CA LYS A 242 -5.31 -7.62 -19.15
C LYS A 242 -4.40 -8.84 -18.97
N VAL A 243 -4.92 -9.98 -19.35
CA VAL A 243 -4.11 -11.19 -19.55
C VAL A 243 -3.48 -11.08 -20.94
N SER A 244 -2.16 -11.23 -21.00
CA SER A 244 -1.41 -11.24 -22.25
C SER A 244 -0.80 -12.61 -22.48
N VAL A 245 -1.08 -13.20 -23.65
CA VAL A 245 -0.52 -14.47 -24.07
C VAL A 245 0.38 -14.22 -25.28
N LEU A 246 1.65 -14.53 -25.14
CA LEU A 246 2.64 -14.44 -26.21
C LEU A 246 3.05 -15.85 -26.63
N ALA A 247 3.10 -16.11 -27.96
CA ALA A 247 3.60 -17.36 -28.49
C ALA A 247 5.12 -17.30 -28.73
N ASP A 248 5.84 -18.32 -28.30
CA ASP A 248 7.21 -18.61 -28.74
C ASP A 248 7.17 -19.72 -29.82
N PRO A 249 7.28 -19.37 -31.11
CA PRO A 249 7.20 -20.36 -32.18
C PRO A 249 8.40 -21.33 -32.20
N ARG A 250 9.52 -20.96 -31.59
CA ARG A 250 10.73 -21.78 -31.54
C ARG A 250 10.55 -23.02 -30.66
N THR A 251 9.86 -22.86 -29.53
CA THR A 251 9.61 -23.94 -28.56
C THR A 251 8.17 -24.45 -28.60
N ASN A 252 7.33 -23.89 -29.49
CA ASN A 252 5.88 -24.11 -29.51
C ASN A 252 5.24 -24.00 -28.15
N SER A 253 5.59 -22.93 -27.42
CA SER A 253 5.10 -22.66 -26.08
C SER A 253 4.41 -21.32 -25.99
N LEU A 254 3.52 -21.18 -24.99
CA LEU A 254 2.81 -19.94 -24.67
C LEU A 254 3.42 -19.35 -23.41
N VAL A 255 3.77 -18.07 -23.48
CA VAL A 255 4.18 -17.28 -22.32
C VAL A 255 2.94 -16.50 -21.84
N LEU A 256 2.41 -16.90 -20.71
CA LEU A 256 1.23 -16.28 -20.09
C LEU A 256 1.67 -15.24 -19.06
N ARG A 257 1.17 -14.02 -19.23
CA ARG A 257 1.28 -12.95 -18.23
C ARG A 257 -0.13 -12.60 -17.75
N ALA A 258 -0.39 -12.75 -16.45
CA ALA A 258 -1.68 -12.43 -15.86
C ALA A 258 -1.54 -11.54 -14.62
N PRO A 259 -2.43 -10.57 -14.41
CA PRO A 259 -2.39 -9.65 -13.28
C PRO A 259 -2.81 -10.30 -11.95
N SER A 260 -3.43 -11.49 -12.00
CA SER A 260 -3.83 -12.23 -10.80
C SER A 260 -3.81 -13.73 -11.03
N ALA A 261 -3.56 -14.51 -9.98
CA ALA A 261 -3.57 -15.98 -10.02
C ALA A 261 -4.92 -16.55 -10.51
N ALA A 262 -6.04 -15.91 -10.16
CA ALA A 262 -7.36 -16.33 -10.63
C ALA A 262 -7.49 -16.25 -12.17
N ARG A 263 -7.03 -15.14 -12.77
CA ARG A 263 -7.03 -14.97 -14.23
C ARG A 263 -6.00 -15.87 -14.91
N ALA A 264 -4.84 -16.10 -14.28
CA ALA A 264 -3.85 -17.07 -14.77
C ALA A 264 -4.45 -18.47 -14.85
N ASN A 265 -5.13 -18.93 -13.81
CA ASN A 265 -5.78 -20.24 -13.78
C ASN A 265 -6.90 -20.36 -14.82
N LEU A 266 -7.67 -19.30 -15.04
CA LEU A 266 -8.71 -19.27 -16.08
C LEU A 266 -8.09 -19.39 -17.47
N ALA A 267 -7.02 -18.62 -17.77
CA ALA A 267 -6.30 -18.73 -19.03
C ALA A 267 -5.67 -20.12 -19.22
N LYS A 268 -5.05 -20.70 -18.19
CA LYS A 268 -4.51 -22.08 -18.23
C LYS A 268 -5.58 -23.11 -18.53
N SER A 269 -6.75 -23.01 -17.90
CA SER A 269 -7.86 -23.91 -18.15
C SER A 269 -8.41 -23.79 -19.59
N LEU A 270 -8.42 -22.56 -20.13
CA LEU A 270 -8.81 -22.30 -21.50
C LEU A 270 -7.81 -22.91 -22.48
N ILE A 271 -6.51 -22.67 -22.27
CA ILE A 271 -5.42 -23.22 -23.09
C ILE A 271 -5.49 -24.76 -23.08
N SER A 272 -5.66 -25.39 -21.93
CA SER A 272 -5.73 -26.86 -21.82
C SER A 272 -6.95 -27.45 -22.51
N LYS A 273 -8.08 -26.73 -22.61
CA LYS A 273 -9.26 -27.12 -23.33
C LYS A 273 -9.10 -26.95 -24.85
N LEU A 274 -8.34 -26.01 -25.30
CA LEU A 274 -8.08 -25.72 -26.71
C LEU A 274 -6.93 -26.59 -27.27
N ASP A 275 -5.96 -26.96 -26.46
CA ASP A 275 -4.83 -27.83 -26.83
C ASP A 275 -5.22 -29.31 -26.67
N GLN A 276 -6.25 -29.74 -27.39
CA GLN A 276 -6.68 -31.14 -27.44
C GLN A 276 -6.34 -31.79 -28.77
N PRO A 277 -6.06 -33.11 -28.80
CA PRO A 277 -5.85 -33.80 -30.03
C PRO A 277 -7.12 -33.73 -30.89
N THR A 278 -7.04 -33.05 -32.01
CA THR A 278 -8.13 -33.03 -32.99
C THR A 278 -8.22 -34.39 -33.64
N THR A 279 -9.25 -35.13 -33.34
CA THR A 279 -9.57 -36.42 -34.02
C THR A 279 -9.99 -36.22 -35.46
N GLN A 280 -10.22 -34.98 -35.91
CA GLN A 280 -10.35 -34.67 -37.32
C GLN A 280 -8.97 -34.72 -37.94
N LEU A 281 -8.69 -35.77 -38.67
CA LEU A 281 -7.60 -35.84 -39.62
C LEU A 281 -7.56 -34.52 -40.38
N GLY A 282 -6.43 -33.74 -40.23
CA GLY A 282 -6.28 -32.48 -40.92
C GLY A 282 -6.68 -32.62 -42.39
N ASN A 283 -7.16 -31.52 -42.99
CA ASN A 283 -7.62 -31.47 -44.39
C ASN A 283 -6.54 -31.89 -45.43
N VAL A 284 -5.48 -32.55 -45.00
CA VAL A 284 -4.40 -33.06 -45.85
C VAL A 284 -4.55 -34.56 -45.93
N HIS A 285 -5.15 -35.03 -47.03
CA HIS A 285 -5.20 -36.42 -47.38
C HIS A 285 -4.14 -36.73 -48.42
N VAL A 286 -3.22 -37.60 -48.12
CA VAL A 286 -2.20 -38.09 -49.06
C VAL A 286 -2.76 -39.30 -49.77
N VAL A 287 -3.02 -39.16 -51.07
CA VAL A 287 -3.50 -40.21 -51.92
C VAL A 287 -2.37 -40.68 -52.84
N TYR A 288 -2.03 -41.94 -52.76
CA TYR A 288 -1.06 -42.56 -53.67
C TYR A 288 -1.73 -42.93 -54.99
N LEU A 289 -1.26 -42.31 -56.09
CA LEU A 289 -1.80 -42.55 -57.41
C LEU A 289 -1.02 -43.71 -58.06
N LYS A 290 -1.79 -44.69 -58.61
CA LYS A 290 -1.17 -45.84 -59.29
C LYS A 290 -1.02 -45.66 -60.81
N ASN A 291 -1.90 -44.89 -61.45
CA ASN A 291 -2.02 -44.83 -62.90
C ASN A 291 -2.14 -43.34 -63.41
N ALA A 292 -1.88 -42.38 -62.63
CA ALA A 292 -2.02 -41.00 -63.04
C ALA A 292 -0.82 -40.16 -62.52
N ASP A 293 -0.45 -39.12 -63.26
CA ASP A 293 0.52 -38.13 -62.83
C ASP A 293 -0.09 -37.17 -61.80
N ALA A 294 0.54 -37.08 -60.62
CA ALA A 294 0.03 -36.34 -59.52
C ALA A 294 -0.06 -34.83 -59.84
N THR A 295 0.84 -34.28 -60.65
CA THR A 295 0.88 -32.85 -61.02
C THR A 295 -0.27 -32.51 -61.96
N LYS A 296 -0.60 -33.36 -62.93
CA LYS A 296 -1.70 -33.17 -63.87
C LYS A 296 -3.06 -33.31 -63.16
N LEU A 297 -3.19 -34.30 -62.30
CA LEU A 297 -4.43 -34.51 -61.51
C LEU A 297 -4.66 -33.35 -60.54
N ALA A 298 -3.62 -32.82 -59.88
CA ALA A 298 -3.73 -31.67 -59.02
C ALA A 298 -4.17 -30.41 -59.76
N GLN A 299 -3.69 -30.19 -60.96
CA GLN A 299 -4.13 -29.07 -61.82
C GLN A 299 -5.58 -29.19 -62.24
N THR A 300 -5.99 -30.37 -62.62
CA THR A 300 -7.40 -30.67 -63.01
C THR A 300 -8.34 -30.49 -61.83
N LEU A 301 -7.99 -31.00 -60.63
CA LEU A 301 -8.80 -30.85 -59.45
C LEU A 301 -8.86 -29.37 -59.01
N ARG A 302 -7.75 -28.64 -59.13
CA ARG A 302 -7.72 -27.19 -58.81
C ARG A 302 -8.61 -26.38 -59.78
N SER A 303 -8.64 -26.72 -61.08
CA SER A 303 -9.50 -26.06 -62.05
C SER A 303 -10.99 -26.39 -61.81
N VAL A 304 -11.35 -27.59 -61.40
CA VAL A 304 -12.71 -27.96 -61.05
C VAL A 304 -13.20 -27.24 -59.81
N VAL A 305 -12.40 -27.19 -58.74
CA VAL A 305 -12.76 -26.50 -57.48
C VAL A 305 -12.86 -24.99 -57.69
N THR A 306 -12.04 -24.38 -58.55
CA THR A 306 -12.12 -22.94 -58.87
C THR A 306 -13.29 -22.61 -59.78
N SER A 307 -13.73 -23.50 -60.66
CA SER A 307 -14.91 -23.31 -61.52
C SER A 307 -16.24 -23.42 -60.75
N ASP A 308 -16.31 -24.22 -59.71
CA ASP A 308 -17.49 -24.37 -58.87
C ASP A 308 -17.72 -23.14 -57.92
N GLY A 309 -16.65 -22.44 -57.57
CA GLY A 309 -16.73 -21.22 -56.77
C GLY A 309 -17.21 -19.97 -57.50
N THR A 310 -17.21 -19.95 -58.85
CA THR A 310 -17.65 -18.81 -59.68
C THR A 310 -19.12 -18.88 -60.10
N ALA A 311 -19.79 -20.00 -59.94
CA ALA A 311 -21.22 -20.16 -60.29
C ALA A 311 -22.20 -19.67 -59.22
N ALA A 312 -21.74 -19.39 -57.97
CA ALA A 312 -22.63 -19.00 -56.88
C ALA A 312 -22.79 -17.48 -56.69
N SER A 313 -22.10 -16.61 -57.50
CA SER A 313 -22.17 -15.14 -57.33
C SER A 313 -22.88 -14.39 -58.46
N ALA A 314 -23.63 -15.11 -59.34
CA ALA A 314 -24.34 -14.50 -60.47
C ALA A 314 -25.90 -14.56 -60.35
N GLN A 315 -26.45 -14.63 -59.15
CA GLN A 315 -27.91 -14.48 -58.92
C GLN A 315 -28.16 -13.83 -57.55
N GLN A 316 -28.00 -12.51 -57.49
CA GLN A 316 -28.89 -11.59 -56.79
C GLN A 316 -28.60 -10.15 -57.25
#